data_ad50b23c08f062584426f8799e57ed7c
#
_entry.id   ad50b23c08f062584426f8799e57ed7c
#
_cell.length_a   1.000
_cell.length_b   1.000
_cell.length_c   1.000
_cell.angle_alpha   90.00
_cell.angle_beta   90.00
_cell.angle_gamma   90.00
#
_symmetry.space_group_name_H-M   'P 1'
#
loop_
_entity.id
_entity.type
_entity.pdbx_description
1 polymer ?
#
loop_
_entity_poly.entity_id
_entity_poly.type
_entity_poly.pdbx_seq_one_letter_code
_entity_poly.pdbx_strand_id
1 'polypeptide(L)'
;ADLCASFQEAVAETLVAKTLAAARHFGAKDVVIGGGVAANSRLRRLMKERGEAAGLRVRLPSRVLCTDNAAMIAHVGARMLRAGRASGAGRANPALALRSWA
;
A
#
# COMPACT_ATOMS: atom_id res chain seq x y z
N ALA A 1 -7.48 -13.34 -23.92
CA ALA A 1 -6.43 -12.33 -23.71
C ALA A 1 -7.04 -10.93 -23.52
N ASP A 2 -7.96 -10.51 -24.39
CA ASP A 2 -8.52 -9.15 -24.36
C ASP A 2 -9.39 -8.87 -23.14
N LEU A 3 -10.18 -9.82 -22.68
CA LEU A 3 -11.01 -9.68 -21.49
C LEU A 3 -10.18 -9.46 -20.23
N CYS A 4 -9.11 -10.25 -20.06
CA CYS A 4 -8.20 -10.09 -18.90
C CYS A 4 -7.46 -8.75 -18.94
N ALA A 5 -7.04 -8.32 -20.12
CA ALA A 5 -6.39 -7.03 -20.30
C ALA A 5 -7.35 -5.88 -19.99
N SER A 6 -8.57 -5.95 -20.49
CA SER A 6 -9.62 -4.95 -20.23
C SER A 6 -10.00 -4.88 -18.76
N PHE A 7 -10.10 -6.03 -18.09
CA PHE A 7 -10.36 -6.09 -16.66
C PHE A 7 -9.23 -5.47 -15.86
N GLN A 8 -7.97 -5.84 -16.17
CA GLN A 8 -6.79 -5.24 -15.51
C GLN A 8 -6.77 -3.72 -15.68
N GLU A 9 -7.06 -3.24 -16.88
CA GLU A 9 -7.07 -1.80 -17.16
C GLU A 9 -8.16 -1.09 -16.35
N ALA A 10 -9.37 -1.60 -16.32
CA ALA A 10 -10.48 -1.04 -15.56
C ALA A 10 -10.18 -0.95 -14.07
N VAL A 11 -9.55 -1.99 -13.50
CA VAL A 11 -9.12 -1.99 -12.09
C VAL A 11 -8.04 -0.94 -11.84
N ALA A 12 -7.00 -0.90 -12.68
CA ALA A 12 -5.90 0.05 -12.53
C ALA A 12 -6.39 1.49 -12.66
N GLU A 13 -7.24 1.78 -13.64
CA GLU A 13 -7.81 3.13 -13.84
C GLU A 13 -8.69 3.56 -12.66
N THR A 14 -9.53 2.66 -12.16
CA THR A 14 -10.40 2.95 -11.01
C THR A 14 -9.58 3.29 -9.77
N LEU A 15 -8.57 2.49 -9.46
CA LEU A 15 -7.71 2.72 -8.30
C LEU A 15 -6.94 4.04 -8.42
N VAL A 16 -6.38 4.31 -9.58
CA VAL A 16 -5.65 5.57 -9.83
C VAL A 16 -6.57 6.77 -9.73
N ALA A 17 -7.72 6.75 -10.40
CA ALA A 17 -8.68 7.86 -10.38
C ALA A 17 -9.16 8.19 -8.96
N LYS A 18 -9.51 7.17 -8.18
CA LYS A 18 -9.94 7.35 -6.78
C LYS A 18 -8.81 7.86 -5.89
N THR A 19 -7.60 7.37 -6.07
CA THR A 19 -6.42 7.84 -5.31
C THR A 19 -6.12 9.31 -5.62
N LEU A 20 -6.15 9.71 -6.88
CA LEU A 20 -5.92 11.10 -7.28
C LEU A 20 -7.04 12.03 -6.77
N ALA A 21 -8.29 11.56 -6.79
CA ALA A 21 -9.40 12.31 -6.23
C ALA A 21 -9.23 12.52 -4.71
N ALA A 22 -8.87 11.48 -3.99
CA ALA A 22 -8.61 11.55 -2.55
C ALA A 22 -7.41 12.46 -2.24
N ALA A 23 -6.32 12.33 -2.99
CA ALA A 23 -5.14 13.17 -2.80
C ALA A 23 -5.48 14.67 -2.98
N ARG A 24 -6.27 14.99 -3.98
CA ARG A 24 -6.76 16.39 -4.18
C ARG A 24 -7.66 16.85 -3.05
N HIS A 25 -8.60 16.01 -2.65
CA HIS A 25 -9.56 16.35 -1.58
C HIS A 25 -8.85 16.65 -0.25
N PHE A 26 -7.82 15.88 0.10
CA PHE A 26 -7.06 16.07 1.35
C PHE A 26 -5.82 16.95 1.22
N GLY A 27 -5.55 17.50 0.05
CA GLY A 27 -4.35 18.33 -0.19
C GLY A 27 -3.03 17.55 -0.02
N ALA A 28 -3.07 16.23 -0.23
CA ALA A 28 -1.88 15.40 -0.10
C ALA A 28 -0.86 15.71 -1.20
N LYS A 29 0.42 15.70 -0.84
CA LYS A 29 1.53 15.91 -1.79
C LYS A 29 2.26 14.62 -2.15
N ASP A 30 2.09 13.59 -1.34
CA ASP A 30 2.72 12.28 -1.51
C ASP A 30 1.65 11.20 -1.60
N VAL A 31 1.87 10.24 -2.49
CA VAL A 31 1.09 9.00 -2.60
C VAL A 31 2.05 7.82 -2.48
N VAL A 32 1.74 6.92 -1.56
CA VAL A 32 2.48 5.66 -1.40
C VAL A 32 1.51 4.53 -1.71
N ILE A 33 1.91 3.60 -2.57
CA ILE A 33 1.14 2.38 -2.80
C ILE A 33 1.84 1.17 -2.24
N GLY A 34 1.08 0.28 -1.59
CA GLY A 34 1.58 -0.94 -0.96
C GLY A 34 0.56 -2.07 -1.07
N GLY A 35 0.93 -3.25 -0.57
CA GLY A 35 0.12 -4.46 -0.66
C GLY A 35 0.31 -5.24 -1.95
N GLY A 36 -0.24 -6.46 -2.02
CA GLY A 36 -0.02 -7.39 -3.14
C GLY A 36 -0.41 -6.82 -4.51
N VAL A 37 -1.51 -6.10 -4.61
CA VAL A 37 -1.96 -5.47 -5.87
C VAL A 37 -0.98 -4.39 -6.34
N ALA A 38 -0.24 -3.76 -5.44
CA ALA A 38 0.78 -2.77 -5.77
C ALA A 38 2.00 -3.37 -6.50
N ALA A 39 2.12 -4.70 -6.57
CA ALA A 39 3.12 -5.37 -7.40
C ALA A 39 2.76 -5.34 -8.90
N ASN A 40 1.49 -5.08 -9.25
CA ASN A 40 1.01 -5.04 -10.62
C ASN A 40 1.71 -3.93 -11.43
N SER A 41 2.35 -4.31 -12.54
CA SER A 41 3.15 -3.40 -13.36
C SER A 41 2.31 -2.30 -14.04
N ARG A 42 1.08 -2.63 -14.45
CA ARG A 42 0.18 -1.67 -15.10
C ARG A 42 -0.27 -0.59 -14.11
N LEU A 43 -0.70 -1.00 -12.92
CA LEU A 43 -1.09 -0.07 -11.85
C LEU A 43 0.08 0.87 -11.47
N ARG A 44 1.28 0.31 -11.30
CA ARG A 44 2.47 1.10 -10.94
C ARG A 44 2.79 2.16 -11.99
N ARG A 45 2.79 1.76 -13.27
CA ARG A 45 3.05 2.68 -14.37
C ARG A 45 1.99 3.78 -14.43
N LEU A 46 0.71 3.43 -14.41
CA LEU A 46 -0.38 4.37 -14.52
C LEU A 46 -0.43 5.34 -13.31
N MET A 47 -0.18 4.83 -12.10
CA MET A 47 -0.12 5.67 -10.90
C MET A 47 1.03 6.67 -10.98
N LYS A 48 2.20 6.24 -11.44
CA LYS A 48 3.35 7.12 -11.61
C LYS A 48 3.05 8.20 -12.64
N GLU A 49 2.63 7.81 -13.85
CA GLU A 49 2.33 8.74 -14.94
C GLU A 49 1.29 9.80 -14.53
N ARG A 50 0.11 9.36 -14.07
CA ARG A 50 -0.98 10.27 -13.73
C ARG A 50 -0.76 11.01 -12.41
N GLY A 51 -0.08 10.40 -11.45
CA GLY A 51 0.26 11.05 -10.18
C GLY A 51 1.27 12.17 -10.37
N GLU A 52 2.35 11.94 -11.09
CA GLU A 52 3.36 12.95 -11.40
C GLU A 52 2.76 14.09 -12.25
N ALA A 53 1.91 13.76 -13.23
CA ALA A 53 1.18 14.75 -14.01
C ALA A 53 0.22 15.62 -13.15
N ALA A 54 -0.26 15.08 -12.03
CA ALA A 54 -1.06 15.81 -11.04
C ALA A 54 -0.23 16.55 -9.99
N GLY A 55 1.10 16.57 -10.12
CA GLY A 55 2.01 17.22 -9.18
C GLY A 55 2.26 16.47 -7.88
N LEU A 56 1.93 15.18 -7.83
CA LEU A 56 2.11 14.32 -6.65
C LEU A 56 3.46 13.60 -6.69
N ARG A 57 4.08 13.43 -5.55
CA ARG A 57 5.24 12.54 -5.38
C ARG A 57 4.73 11.12 -5.19
N VAL A 58 4.92 10.26 -6.19
CA VAL A 58 4.49 8.87 -6.14
C VAL A 58 5.64 7.98 -5.67
N ARG A 59 5.44 7.29 -4.55
CA ARG A 59 6.41 6.38 -3.96
C ARG A 59 5.98 4.93 -4.18
N LEU A 60 6.81 4.19 -4.88
CA LEU A 60 6.59 2.80 -5.24
C LEU A 60 7.66 1.94 -4.56
N PRO A 61 7.34 1.18 -3.50
CA PRO A 61 8.31 0.27 -2.89
C PRO A 61 8.71 -0.83 -3.89
N SER A 62 9.81 -1.53 -3.60
CA SER A 62 10.19 -2.69 -4.39
C SER A 62 9.08 -3.74 -4.38
N ARG A 63 8.94 -4.51 -5.46
CA ARG A 63 7.86 -5.51 -5.56
C ARG A 63 7.92 -6.57 -4.46
N VAL A 64 9.13 -6.94 -4.04
CA VAL A 64 9.36 -7.91 -2.96
C VAL A 64 8.76 -7.44 -1.63
N LEU A 65 8.71 -6.13 -1.40
CA LEU A 65 8.14 -5.54 -0.19
C LEU A 65 6.65 -5.22 -0.31
N CYS A 66 6.03 -5.45 -1.46
CA CYS A 66 4.59 -5.25 -1.66
C CYS A 66 3.74 -6.40 -1.14
N THR A 67 4.31 -7.60 -1.04
CA THR A 67 3.65 -8.78 -0.48
C THR A 67 4.08 -8.99 0.98
N ASP A 68 3.35 -9.84 1.69
CA ASP A 68 3.66 -10.18 3.08
C ASP A 68 5.09 -10.70 3.20
N ASN A 69 5.83 -10.14 4.14
CA ASN A 69 7.22 -10.53 4.37
C ASN A 69 7.63 -10.29 5.83
N ALA A 70 8.59 -11.07 6.29
CA ALA A 70 9.07 -11.03 7.67
C ALA A 70 9.69 -9.67 8.05
N ALA A 71 10.26 -8.93 7.08
CA ALA A 71 10.88 -7.64 7.35
C ALA A 71 9.86 -6.58 7.81
N MET A 72 8.62 -6.63 7.29
CA MET A 72 7.53 -5.74 7.75
C MET A 72 7.23 -5.96 9.23
N ILE A 73 7.10 -7.21 9.64
CA ILE A 73 6.78 -7.60 11.01
C ILE A 73 7.95 -7.27 11.95
N ALA A 74 9.16 -7.60 11.53
CA ALA A 74 10.37 -7.29 12.29
C ALA A 74 10.56 -5.77 12.48
N HIS A 75 10.27 -4.96 11.46
CA HIS A 75 10.34 -3.50 11.56
C HIS A 75 9.36 -2.93 12.59
N VAL A 76 8.10 -3.37 12.53
CA VAL A 76 7.07 -2.95 13.49
C VAL A 76 7.44 -3.43 14.89
N GLY A 77 7.86 -4.68 15.06
CA GLY A 77 8.31 -5.23 16.33
C GLY A 77 9.47 -4.43 16.93
N ALA A 78 10.47 -4.09 16.13
CA ALA A 78 11.58 -3.26 16.59
C ALA A 78 11.15 -1.85 17.05
N ARG A 79 10.19 -1.24 16.36
CA ARG A 79 9.62 0.04 16.79
C ARG A 79 8.84 -0.07 18.09
N MET A 80 8.05 -1.13 18.26
CA MET A 80 7.31 -1.39 19.49
C MET A 80 8.25 -1.61 20.69
N LEU A 81 9.32 -2.38 20.50
CA LEU A 81 10.35 -2.59 21.50
C LEU A 81 11.00 -1.25 21.94
N ARG A 82 11.41 -0.44 20.98
CA ARG A 82 12.01 0.89 21.27
C ARG A 82 11.04 1.82 21.99
N ALA A 83 9.76 1.69 21.74
CA ALA A 83 8.71 2.48 22.39
C ALA A 83 8.26 1.91 23.76
N GLY A 84 8.92 0.83 24.26
CA GLY A 84 8.52 0.16 25.50
C GLY A 84 7.14 -0.52 25.44
N ARG A 85 6.62 -0.77 24.24
CA ARG A 85 5.28 -1.32 24.02
C ARG A 85 5.28 -2.82 23.72
N ALA A 86 6.39 -3.51 23.85
CA ALA A 86 6.46 -4.94 23.65
C ALA A 86 5.91 -5.66 24.89
N SER A 87 4.83 -6.39 24.74
CA SER A 87 4.42 -7.43 25.68
C SER A 87 5.18 -8.71 25.36
N GLY A 88 5.48 -9.53 26.37
CA GLY A 88 6.22 -10.78 26.22
C GLY A 88 5.63 -11.73 25.16
N ALA A 89 6.27 -12.88 24.97
CA ALA A 89 5.92 -13.85 23.93
C ALA A 89 4.43 -14.21 23.92
N GLY A 90 3.71 -13.59 22.99
CA GLY A 90 2.32 -13.89 22.72
C GLY A 90 2.17 -15.13 21.84
N ARG A 91 1.07 -15.85 21.96
CA ARG A 91 0.71 -16.89 21.00
C ARG A 91 0.16 -16.23 19.73
N ALA A 92 0.52 -16.78 18.56
CA ALA A 92 -0.11 -16.37 17.31
C ALA A 92 -1.61 -16.68 17.36
N ASN A 93 -2.43 -15.68 17.07
CA ASN A 93 -3.88 -15.82 17.00
C ASN A 93 -4.38 -15.29 15.64
N PRO A 94 -4.66 -16.15 14.67
CA PRO A 94 -5.12 -15.74 13.35
C PRO A 94 -6.52 -15.13 13.35
N ALA A 95 -7.30 -15.35 14.40
CA ALA A 95 -8.65 -14.80 14.57
C ALA A 95 -8.67 -13.51 15.41
N LEU A 96 -7.51 -12.92 15.68
CA LEU A 96 -7.45 -11.67 16.45
C LEU A 96 -8.19 -10.55 15.71
N ALA A 97 -9.20 -9.98 16.37
CA ALA A 97 -9.93 -8.86 15.79
C ALA A 97 -9.02 -7.63 15.62
N LEU A 98 -9.14 -6.97 14.48
CA LEU A 98 -8.50 -5.67 14.27
C LEU A 98 -9.12 -4.66 15.27
N ARG A 99 -8.31 -4.15 16.15
CA ARG A 99 -8.70 -3.05 17.03
C ARG A 99 -8.20 -1.75 16.41
N SER A 100 -9.08 -0.75 16.31
CA SER A 100 -8.64 0.59 15.95
C SER A 100 -7.68 1.10 17.03
N TRP A 101 -6.60 1.66 16.58
CA TRP A 101 -5.64 2.32 17.46
C TRP A 101 -6.27 3.64 17.92
N ALA A 102 -6.71 3.66 19.14
CA ALA A 102 -7.07 4.89 19.83
C ALA A 102 -5.83 5.46 20.51
#